data_048345c8b02928842560e782f55d8931
#
_entry.id   048345c8b02928842560e782f55d8931
#
_cell.length_a   1.000
_cell.length_b   1.000
_cell.length_c   1.000
_cell.angle_alpha   90.00
_cell.angle_beta   90.00
_cell.angle_gamma   90.00
#
_symmetry.space_group_name_H-M   'P 1'
#
loop_
_entity.id
_entity.type
_entity.pdbx_description
1 polymer ?
#
loop_
_entity_poly.entity_id
_entity_poly.type
_entity_poly.pdbx_seq_one_letter_code
_entity_poly.pdbx_strand_id
1 'polypeptide(L)'
;MIDLEHVSKEYKRGGPLALDDINLHVDDGEFVFLLGHSGAGKSTLLKLLLREELPSEGKVTVLGKDVASLHRHQVPYLRRQMGIIFQDFRLIPTMTVYENIAFAMHVTNIGHKQIKERVNYMLELVHLEDKAKVYPDLLSGGEQQRVAVARALAHAPKLVIA
;
A
#
# COMPACT_ATOMS: atom_id res chain seq x y z
N MET A 1 3.22 1.39 -13.26
CA MET A 1 4.43 0.69 -13.77
C MET A 1 5.41 0.44 -12.64
N ILE A 2 5.93 -0.79 -12.54
CA ILE A 2 6.99 -1.23 -11.62
C ILE A 2 8.07 -1.89 -12.46
N ASP A 3 9.33 -1.59 -12.20
CA ASP A 3 10.48 -2.25 -12.82
C ASP A 3 11.50 -2.66 -11.74
N LEU A 4 11.87 -3.91 -11.76
CA LEU A 4 13.00 -4.47 -11.01
C LEU A 4 14.04 -5.00 -12.01
N GLU A 5 15.26 -4.52 -11.91
CA GLU A 5 16.37 -4.87 -12.78
C GLU A 5 17.50 -5.47 -11.91
N HIS A 6 17.72 -6.78 -12.01
CA HIS A 6 18.76 -7.50 -11.27
C HIS A 6 18.75 -7.26 -9.77
N VAL A 7 17.56 -7.28 -9.15
CA VAL A 7 17.36 -6.89 -7.75
C VAL A 7 17.71 -8.03 -6.82
N SER A 8 18.70 -7.80 -5.95
CA SER A 8 19.03 -8.68 -4.84
C SER A 8 18.90 -7.96 -3.50
N LYS A 9 18.52 -8.68 -2.46
CA LYS A 9 18.41 -8.15 -1.10
C LYS A 9 18.97 -9.13 -0.07
N GLU A 10 19.96 -8.68 0.67
CA GLU A 10 20.42 -9.30 1.92
C GLU A 10 20.12 -8.37 3.10
N TYR A 11 19.80 -8.94 4.27
CA TYR A 11 19.57 -8.16 5.50
C TYR A 11 20.83 -8.04 6.37
N LYS A 12 21.75 -8.98 6.19
CA LYS A 12 23.08 -8.98 6.85
C LYS A 12 24.13 -9.25 5.79
N ARG A 13 25.18 -8.48 5.77
CA ARG A 13 26.30 -8.63 4.83
C ARG A 13 26.86 -10.05 4.85
N GLY A 14 26.85 -10.73 3.70
CA GLY A 14 27.25 -12.13 3.57
C GLY A 14 26.26 -13.15 4.14
N GLY A 15 25.04 -12.73 4.47
CA GLY A 15 23.94 -13.59 4.91
C GLY A 15 23.14 -14.19 3.74
N PRO A 16 22.09 -14.95 4.05
CA PRO A 16 21.22 -15.49 3.00
C PRO A 16 20.49 -14.36 2.28
N LEU A 17 20.40 -14.49 0.95
CA LEU A 17 19.62 -13.58 0.12
C LEU A 17 18.12 -13.79 0.37
N ALA A 18 17.44 -12.70 0.67
CA ALA A 18 15.97 -12.69 0.75
C ALA A 18 15.33 -12.51 -0.64
N LEU A 19 16.05 -11.90 -1.57
CA LEU A 19 15.78 -11.82 -3.00
C LEU A 19 17.11 -12.03 -3.73
N ASP A 20 17.09 -12.78 -4.82
CA ASP A 20 18.26 -13.15 -5.59
C ASP A 20 17.98 -12.90 -7.09
N ASP A 21 18.65 -11.90 -7.65
CA ASP A 21 18.58 -11.51 -9.07
C ASP A 21 17.16 -11.41 -9.66
N ILE A 22 16.25 -10.75 -8.95
CA ILE A 22 14.86 -10.61 -9.38
C ILE A 22 14.74 -9.59 -10.50
N ASN A 23 14.14 -10.03 -11.60
CA ASN A 23 13.77 -9.21 -12.73
C ASN A 23 12.24 -9.27 -12.87
N LEU A 24 11.56 -8.12 -12.79
CA LEU A 24 10.11 -8.03 -12.86
C LEU A 24 9.70 -6.71 -13.51
N HIS A 25 8.81 -6.80 -14.48
CA HIS A 25 8.15 -5.65 -15.08
C HIS A 25 6.66 -5.77 -14.90
N VAL A 26 6.00 -4.69 -14.49
CA VAL A 26 4.54 -4.58 -14.38
C VAL A 26 4.10 -3.29 -15.05
N ASP A 27 3.28 -3.40 -16.08
CA ASP A 27 2.73 -2.25 -16.81
C ASP A 27 1.58 -1.55 -16.07
N ASP A 28 1.21 -0.38 -16.57
CA ASP A 28 0.03 0.34 -16.07
C ASP A 28 -1.24 -0.43 -16.44
N GLY A 29 -2.13 -0.61 -15.47
CA GLY A 29 -3.38 -1.34 -15.63
C GLY A 29 -3.27 -2.85 -15.52
N GLU A 30 -2.08 -3.40 -15.31
CA GLU A 30 -1.92 -4.84 -15.05
C GLU A 30 -2.39 -5.21 -13.64
N PHE A 31 -2.86 -6.46 -13.55
CA PHE A 31 -3.20 -7.14 -12.31
C PHE A 31 -2.29 -8.36 -12.14
N VAL A 32 -1.39 -8.29 -11.16
CA VAL A 32 -0.34 -9.29 -10.96
C VAL A 32 -0.49 -10.01 -9.62
N PHE A 33 -0.45 -11.33 -9.64
CA PHE A 33 -0.36 -12.15 -8.44
C PHE A 33 1.08 -12.52 -8.11
N LEU A 34 1.52 -12.21 -6.90
CA LEU A 34 2.80 -12.64 -6.36
C LEU A 34 2.63 -13.94 -5.58
N LEU A 35 2.96 -15.08 -6.19
CA LEU A 35 2.82 -16.40 -5.60
C LEU A 35 4.15 -16.91 -5.04
N GLY A 36 4.09 -17.69 -3.97
CA GLY A 36 5.26 -18.32 -3.36
C GLY A 36 4.98 -18.82 -1.94
N HIS A 37 5.78 -19.77 -1.48
CA HIS A 37 5.70 -20.29 -0.11
C HIS A 37 6.08 -19.24 0.95
N SER A 38 5.85 -19.53 2.22
CA SER A 38 6.34 -18.68 3.32
C SER A 38 7.86 -18.56 3.25
N GLY A 39 8.38 -17.34 3.42
CA GLY A 39 9.82 -17.07 3.30
C GLY A 39 10.34 -16.85 1.87
N ALA A 40 9.51 -16.97 0.82
CA ALA A 40 9.92 -16.75 -0.58
C ALA A 40 10.27 -15.30 -0.95
N GLY A 41 10.43 -14.40 0.00
CA GLY A 41 10.83 -13.01 -0.26
C GLY A 41 9.68 -12.03 -0.59
N LYS A 42 8.40 -12.48 -0.64
CA LYS A 42 7.26 -11.62 -0.99
C LYS A 42 7.20 -10.34 -0.15
N SER A 43 7.28 -10.45 1.16
CA SER A 43 7.26 -9.29 2.07
C SER A 43 8.48 -8.39 1.88
N THR A 44 9.64 -8.95 1.52
CA THR A 44 10.85 -8.18 1.21
C THR A 44 10.65 -7.38 -0.06
N LEU A 45 10.06 -7.99 -1.10
CA LEU A 45 9.72 -7.28 -2.34
C LEU A 45 8.79 -6.08 -2.05
N LEU A 46 7.71 -6.31 -1.28
CA LEU A 46 6.80 -5.22 -0.91
C LEU A 46 7.51 -4.09 -0.15
N LYS A 47 8.42 -4.41 0.77
CA LYS A 47 9.21 -3.41 1.49
C LYS A 47 10.10 -2.59 0.56
N LEU A 48 10.67 -3.19 -0.49
CA LEU A 48 11.43 -2.45 -1.51
C LEU A 48 10.50 -1.50 -2.29
N LEU A 49 9.36 -1.97 -2.76
CA LEU A 49 8.39 -1.14 -3.49
C LEU A 49 7.91 0.05 -2.65
N LEU A 50 7.72 -0.15 -1.34
CA LEU A 50 7.31 0.89 -0.40
C LEU A 50 8.47 1.77 0.08
N ARG A 51 9.71 1.48 -0.34
CA ARG A 51 10.90 2.18 0.15
C ARG A 51 11.04 2.08 1.70
N GLU A 52 10.58 0.99 2.29
CA GLU A 52 10.87 0.63 3.69
C GLU A 52 12.27 0.04 3.82
N GLU A 53 12.70 -0.66 2.78
CA GLU A 53 14.04 -1.19 2.59
C GLU A 53 14.62 -0.68 1.27
N LEU A 54 15.94 -0.80 1.13
CA LEU A 54 16.65 -0.57 -0.11
C LEU A 54 17.17 -1.90 -0.66
N PRO A 55 17.27 -2.07 -1.97
CA PRO A 55 17.95 -3.21 -2.56
C PRO A 55 19.42 -3.20 -2.14
N SER A 56 20.04 -4.38 -2.04
CA SER A 56 21.49 -4.52 -1.86
C SER A 56 22.21 -4.37 -3.19
N GLU A 57 21.59 -4.87 -4.27
CA GLU A 57 22.06 -4.75 -5.65
C GLU A 57 20.87 -4.56 -6.59
N GLY A 58 21.13 -4.09 -7.79
CA GLY A 58 20.13 -3.84 -8.82
C GLY A 58 19.35 -2.55 -8.60
N LYS A 59 18.27 -2.39 -9.36
CA LYS A 59 17.48 -1.16 -9.39
C LYS A 59 16.00 -1.45 -9.26
N VAL A 60 15.32 -0.67 -8.43
CA VAL A 60 13.87 -0.73 -8.23
C VAL A 60 13.26 0.61 -8.64
N THR A 61 12.40 0.57 -9.66
CA THR A 61 11.65 1.74 -10.14
C THR A 61 10.17 1.54 -9.85
N VAL A 62 9.52 2.51 -9.23
CA VAL A 62 8.10 2.49 -8.91
C VAL A 62 7.47 3.82 -9.33
N LEU A 63 6.40 3.74 -10.15
CA LEU A 63 5.74 4.91 -10.72
C LEU A 63 6.72 5.88 -11.40
N GLY A 64 7.70 5.34 -12.12
CA GLY A 64 8.74 6.09 -12.83
C GLY A 64 9.84 6.68 -11.95
N LYS A 65 9.90 6.33 -10.65
CA LYS A 65 10.89 6.83 -9.70
C LYS A 65 11.79 5.70 -9.22
N ASP A 66 13.10 5.86 -9.37
CA ASP A 66 14.07 4.98 -8.73
C ASP A 66 14.01 5.18 -7.20
N VAL A 67 13.61 4.12 -6.48
CA VAL A 67 13.39 4.19 -5.03
C VAL A 67 14.68 4.44 -4.25
N ALA A 68 15.84 4.02 -4.77
CA ALA A 68 17.13 4.22 -4.12
C ALA A 68 17.56 5.69 -4.18
N SER A 69 17.23 6.39 -5.27
CA SER A 69 17.57 7.80 -5.47
C SER A 69 16.71 8.77 -4.65
N LEU A 70 15.58 8.32 -4.10
CA LEU A 70 14.67 9.17 -3.35
C LEU A 70 15.26 9.59 -2.01
N HIS A 71 15.32 10.89 -1.75
CA HIS A 71 15.58 11.41 -0.42
C HIS A 71 14.45 11.09 0.57
N ARG A 72 14.73 11.01 1.86
CA ARG A 72 13.76 10.66 2.91
C ARG A 72 12.47 11.50 2.86
N HIS A 73 12.57 12.79 2.59
CA HIS A 73 11.40 13.68 2.49
C HIS A 73 10.55 13.45 1.24
N GLN A 74 11.06 12.75 0.21
CA GLN A 74 10.34 12.44 -1.02
C GLN A 74 9.53 11.13 -0.92
N VAL A 75 9.91 10.22 -0.03
CA VAL A 75 9.24 8.93 0.16
C VAL A 75 7.74 9.08 0.47
N PRO A 76 7.29 10.01 1.33
CA PRO A 76 5.85 10.21 1.56
C PRO A 76 5.08 10.59 0.29
N TYR A 77 5.68 11.34 -0.63
CA TYR A 77 5.03 11.71 -1.90
C TYR A 77 4.89 10.51 -2.86
N LEU A 78 5.81 9.56 -2.83
CA LEU A 78 5.66 8.30 -3.54
C LEU A 78 4.53 7.48 -2.92
N ARG A 79 4.55 7.26 -1.60
CA ARG A 79 3.55 6.45 -0.88
C ARG A 79 2.13 7.01 -0.98
N ARG A 80 1.94 8.34 -1.07
CA ARG A 80 0.63 8.97 -1.30
C ARG A 80 0.00 8.62 -2.64
N GLN A 81 0.76 8.09 -3.59
CA GLN A 81 0.25 7.62 -4.87
C GLN A 81 -0.11 6.12 -4.85
N MET A 82 0.07 5.45 -3.70
CA MET A 82 -0.16 4.03 -3.53
C MET A 82 -1.31 3.79 -2.55
N GLY A 83 -2.16 2.81 -2.85
CA GLY A 83 -3.12 2.22 -1.93
C GLY A 83 -2.53 0.93 -1.35
N ILE A 84 -2.40 0.84 -0.04
CA ILE A 84 -1.79 -0.32 0.61
C ILE A 84 -2.82 -1.00 1.50
N ILE A 85 -3.04 -2.29 1.27
CA ILE A 85 -3.89 -3.14 2.09
C ILE A 85 -2.99 -4.11 2.85
N PHE A 86 -2.88 -3.90 4.16
CA PHE A 86 -2.05 -4.76 5.02
C PHE A 86 -2.82 -6.00 5.46
N GLN A 87 -2.13 -7.10 5.67
CA GLN A 87 -2.70 -8.37 6.15
C GLN A 87 -3.38 -8.21 7.52
N ASP A 88 -2.85 -7.34 8.39
CA ASP A 88 -3.39 -6.99 9.71
C ASP A 88 -4.30 -5.73 9.67
N PHE A 89 -4.78 -5.36 8.49
CA PHE A 89 -5.65 -4.23 8.16
C PHE A 89 -5.10 -2.85 8.57
N ARG A 90 -4.36 -2.73 9.66
CA ARG A 90 -3.78 -1.49 10.23
C ARG A 90 -4.78 -0.34 10.29
N LEU A 91 -6.00 -0.64 10.71
CA LEU A 91 -6.97 0.41 11.00
C LEU A 91 -6.53 1.19 12.24
N ILE A 92 -6.81 2.49 12.24
CA ILE A 92 -6.51 3.36 13.37
C ILE A 92 -7.62 3.15 14.40
N PRO A 93 -7.33 2.55 15.59
CA PRO A 93 -8.37 2.09 16.51
C PRO A 93 -9.13 3.24 17.17
N THR A 94 -8.53 4.43 17.24
CA THR A 94 -9.13 5.65 17.81
C THR A 94 -9.96 6.45 16.80
N MET A 95 -10.10 5.97 15.59
CA MET A 95 -10.88 6.58 14.52
C MET A 95 -12.03 5.67 14.11
N THR A 96 -13.18 6.27 13.82
CA THR A 96 -14.34 5.57 13.24
C THR A 96 -14.02 5.02 11.83
N VAL A 97 -14.92 4.20 11.31
CA VAL A 97 -14.82 3.71 9.91
C VAL A 97 -14.72 4.88 8.94
N TYR A 98 -15.60 5.87 9.07
CA TYR A 98 -15.56 7.09 8.25
C TYR A 98 -14.21 7.79 8.30
N GLU A 99 -13.70 8.02 9.51
CA GLU A 99 -12.44 8.72 9.74
C GLU A 99 -11.23 7.92 9.22
N ASN A 100 -11.23 6.58 9.35
CA ASN A 100 -10.20 5.73 8.77
C ASN A 100 -10.12 5.89 7.24
N ILE A 101 -11.26 5.92 6.55
CA ILE A 101 -11.31 6.10 5.10
C ILE A 101 -10.89 7.54 4.73
N ALA A 102 -11.43 8.54 5.44
CA ALA A 102 -11.13 9.95 5.21
C ALA A 102 -9.65 10.28 5.43
N PHE A 103 -8.98 9.60 6.37
CA PHE A 103 -7.58 9.84 6.71
C PHE A 103 -6.66 9.74 5.49
N ALA A 104 -6.85 8.75 4.63
CA ALA A 104 -6.05 8.59 3.41
C ALA A 104 -6.20 9.79 2.45
N MET A 105 -7.34 10.45 2.45
CA MET A 105 -7.61 11.61 1.61
C MET A 105 -7.08 12.92 2.22
N HIS A 106 -7.11 13.05 3.54
CA HIS A 106 -6.55 14.23 4.23
C HIS A 106 -5.05 14.40 3.93
N VAL A 107 -4.30 13.30 3.88
CA VAL A 107 -2.86 13.35 3.58
C VAL A 107 -2.53 13.69 2.12
N THR A 108 -3.54 13.70 1.24
CA THR A 108 -3.41 14.03 -0.20
C THR A 108 -3.91 15.43 -0.57
N ASN A 109 -4.21 16.27 0.43
CA ASN A 109 -4.69 17.66 0.28
C ASN A 109 -6.01 17.79 -0.51
N ILE A 110 -6.92 16.81 -0.38
CA ILE A 110 -8.25 16.85 -0.99
C ILE A 110 -9.17 17.71 -0.11
N GLY A 111 -10.02 18.52 -0.73
CA GLY A 111 -10.93 19.42 -0.03
C GLY A 111 -12.04 18.69 0.75
N HIS A 112 -12.49 19.24 1.89
CA HIS A 112 -13.46 18.61 2.79
C HIS A 112 -14.76 18.14 2.10
N LYS A 113 -15.31 18.92 1.16
CA LYS A 113 -16.53 18.53 0.43
C LYS A 113 -16.28 17.24 -0.39
N GLN A 114 -15.18 17.19 -1.12
CA GLN A 114 -14.80 16.02 -1.91
C GLN A 114 -14.52 14.80 -1.04
N ILE A 115 -13.89 14.99 0.13
CA ILE A 115 -13.68 13.92 1.10
C ILE A 115 -15.01 13.31 1.50
N LYS A 116 -15.99 14.12 1.90
CA LYS A 116 -17.31 13.64 2.35
C LYS A 116 -18.01 12.83 1.24
N GLU A 117 -18.06 13.36 0.03
CA GLU A 117 -18.67 12.68 -1.12
C GLU A 117 -17.97 11.35 -1.41
N ARG A 118 -16.64 11.35 -1.45
CA ARG A 118 -15.86 10.16 -1.76
C ARG A 118 -15.92 9.10 -0.67
N VAL A 119 -15.88 9.48 0.61
CA VAL A 119 -16.00 8.52 1.73
C VAL A 119 -17.37 7.87 1.72
N ASN A 120 -18.45 8.63 1.50
CA ASN A 120 -19.79 8.06 1.40
C ASN A 120 -19.89 7.06 0.24
N TYR A 121 -19.36 7.41 -0.94
CA TYR A 121 -19.27 6.49 -2.08
C TYR A 121 -18.46 5.22 -1.74
N MET A 122 -17.34 5.34 -1.03
CA MET A 122 -16.55 4.17 -0.64
C MET A 122 -17.28 3.28 0.37
N LEU A 123 -18.01 3.88 1.33
CA LEU A 123 -18.84 3.14 2.29
C LEU A 123 -19.94 2.34 1.57
N GLU A 124 -20.62 2.96 0.62
CA GLU A 124 -21.63 2.30 -0.21
C GLU A 124 -21.02 1.15 -1.00
N LEU A 125 -19.87 1.36 -1.65
CA LEU A 125 -19.18 0.34 -2.44
C LEU A 125 -18.81 -0.91 -1.63
N VAL A 126 -18.51 -0.74 -0.34
CA VAL A 126 -18.14 -1.86 0.55
C VAL A 126 -19.29 -2.33 1.46
N HIS A 127 -20.49 -1.78 1.30
CA HIS A 127 -21.72 -2.08 2.09
C HIS A 127 -21.50 -1.90 3.60
N LEU A 128 -21.04 -0.71 4.01
CA LEU A 128 -20.77 -0.33 5.41
C LEU A 128 -21.31 1.07 5.76
N GLU A 129 -22.36 1.54 5.08
CA GLU A 129 -22.95 2.87 5.27
C GLU A 129 -23.46 3.04 6.70
N ASP A 130 -24.10 2.01 7.25
CA ASP A 130 -24.64 1.94 8.59
C ASP A 130 -23.55 1.89 9.68
N LYS A 131 -22.33 1.50 9.30
CA LYS A 131 -21.17 1.39 10.19
C LYS A 131 -20.24 2.60 10.17
N ALA A 132 -20.56 3.67 9.46
CA ALA A 132 -19.70 4.84 9.29
C ALA A 132 -19.18 5.43 10.60
N LYS A 133 -19.96 5.39 11.68
CA LYS A 133 -19.63 5.93 13.00
C LYS A 133 -19.11 4.88 13.98
N VAL A 134 -18.96 3.63 13.55
CA VAL A 134 -18.48 2.52 14.39
C VAL A 134 -16.95 2.52 14.43
N TYR A 135 -16.37 2.10 15.54
CA TYR A 135 -14.93 1.94 15.70
C TYR A 135 -14.48 0.53 15.24
N PRO A 136 -13.20 0.37 14.84
CA PRO A 136 -12.70 -0.88 14.29
C PRO A 136 -12.85 -2.10 15.20
N ASP A 137 -12.76 -1.94 16.51
CA ASP A 137 -12.88 -3.02 17.51
C ASP A 137 -14.30 -3.63 17.59
N LEU A 138 -15.30 -2.92 17.11
CA LEU A 138 -16.70 -3.37 17.03
C LEU A 138 -17.05 -4.03 15.67
N LEU A 139 -16.09 -4.17 14.78
CA LEU A 139 -16.24 -4.77 13.46
C LEU A 139 -15.75 -6.21 13.43
N SER A 140 -16.41 -7.05 12.66
CA SER A 140 -15.88 -8.36 12.28
C SER A 140 -14.62 -8.23 11.43
N GLY A 141 -13.77 -9.28 11.38
CA GLY A 141 -12.56 -9.26 10.55
C GLY A 141 -12.83 -8.96 9.07
N GLY A 142 -13.93 -9.50 8.51
CA GLY A 142 -14.33 -9.21 7.14
C GLY A 142 -14.75 -7.74 6.93
N GLU A 143 -15.42 -7.12 7.92
CA GLU A 143 -15.74 -5.69 7.88
C GLU A 143 -14.49 -4.83 7.98
N GLN A 144 -13.57 -5.17 8.88
CA GLN A 144 -12.27 -4.48 8.99
C GLN A 144 -11.48 -4.55 7.69
N GLN A 145 -11.46 -5.71 7.02
CA GLN A 145 -10.83 -5.87 5.72
C GLN A 145 -11.46 -4.95 4.66
N ARG A 146 -12.81 -4.91 4.59
CA ARG A 146 -13.52 -4.00 3.67
C ARG A 146 -13.22 -2.53 3.94
N VAL A 147 -13.12 -2.12 5.22
CA VAL A 147 -12.69 -0.76 5.57
C VAL A 147 -11.25 -0.49 5.10
N ALA A 148 -10.34 -1.44 5.26
CA ALA A 148 -8.96 -1.30 4.80
C ALA A 148 -8.87 -1.16 3.27
N VAL A 149 -9.67 -1.93 2.53
CA VAL A 149 -9.81 -1.81 1.06
C VAL A 149 -10.36 -0.43 0.69
N ALA A 150 -11.47 0.00 1.30
CA ALA A 150 -12.06 1.30 1.07
C ALA A 150 -11.07 2.44 1.32
N ARG A 151 -10.34 2.39 2.44
CA ARG A 151 -9.29 3.36 2.78
C ARG A 151 -8.18 3.39 1.73
N ALA A 152 -7.72 2.23 1.28
CA ALA A 152 -6.65 2.14 0.28
C ALA A 152 -7.05 2.74 -1.08
N LEU A 153 -8.33 2.66 -1.45
CA LEU A 153 -8.85 3.12 -2.73
C LEU A 153 -9.44 4.54 -2.70
N ALA A 154 -9.68 5.10 -1.51
CA ALA A 154 -10.39 6.37 -1.35
C ALA A 154 -9.74 7.55 -2.10
N HIS A 155 -8.42 7.65 -2.06
CA HIS A 155 -7.66 8.72 -2.69
C HIS A 155 -7.31 8.47 -4.17
N ALA A 156 -7.93 7.45 -4.81
CA ALA A 156 -7.69 7.06 -6.21
C ALA A 156 -6.19 6.84 -6.52
N PRO A 157 -5.55 5.85 -5.86
CA PRO A 157 -4.11 5.60 -6.03
C PRO A 157 -3.78 5.14 -7.45
N LYS A 158 -2.54 5.40 -7.88
CA LYS A 158 -2.01 4.90 -9.17
C LYS A 158 -1.55 3.45 -9.10
N LEU A 159 -1.21 2.97 -7.90
CA LEU A 159 -0.75 1.61 -7.65
C LEU A 159 -1.45 1.07 -6.39
N VAL A 160 -1.99 -0.13 -6.46
CA VAL A 160 -2.55 -0.85 -5.30
C VAL A 160 -1.68 -2.05 -4.99
N ILE A 161 -1.34 -2.21 -3.71
CA ILE A 161 -0.60 -3.34 -3.16
C ILE A 161 -1.45 -3.98 -2.07
N ALA A 162 -1.76 -5.30 -2.20
CA ALA A 162 -2.62 -6.04 -1.30
C ALA A 162 -1.94 -7.35 -0.83
#